data_acbee4897e1fda04c990377b4a9776aa
#
_entry.id   acbee4897e1fda04c990377b4a9776aa
#
_cell.length_a   1.000
_cell.length_b   1.000
_cell.length_c   1.000
_cell.angle_alpha   90.00
_cell.angle_beta   90.00
_cell.angle_gamma   90.00
#
_symmetry.space_group_name_H-M   'P 1'
#
loop_
_entity.id
_entity.type
_entity.pdbx_description
1 polymer ?
#
loop_
_entity_poly.entity_id
_entity_poly.type
_entity_poly.pdbx_seq_one_letter_code
_entity_poly.pdbx_strand_id
1 'polypeptide(L)'
;NDLSRIAQKGSVAVSEQCSVYPFAQVHQMISTVNAQCDSAFTSLDVINACFPMGSMTGAPKQRAMELINQYEHGQRGLYSGAVGYFAPNGDFDFSVVIRSLVYDAASKYLSTHVGSALTAAADPSKEYDECQLKVKAIKRVLANKKTIPNIHGTKV
;
A
#
# COMPACT_ATOMS: atom_id res chain seq x y z
N ASN A 1 -0.81 13.20 9.11
CA ASN A 1 -0.05 12.85 10.33
C ASN A 1 1.37 12.38 10.00
N ASP A 2 1.57 11.52 8.99
CA ASP A 2 2.90 11.03 8.64
C ASP A 2 3.80 12.17 8.16
N LEU A 3 3.34 12.98 7.21
CA LEU A 3 4.09 14.12 6.69
C LEU A 3 4.38 15.19 7.75
N SER A 4 3.49 15.38 8.73
CA SER A 4 3.68 16.40 9.76
C SER A 4 4.92 16.19 10.64
N ARG A 5 5.51 14.98 10.60
CA ARG A 5 6.70 14.64 11.39
C ARG A 5 7.99 15.15 10.77
N ILE A 6 7.99 15.41 9.47
CA ILE A 6 9.18 15.79 8.68
C ILE A 6 8.97 17.10 7.92
N ALA A 7 7.79 17.68 7.99
CA ALA A 7 7.42 18.87 7.26
C ALA A 7 7.78 20.15 8.03
N GLN A 8 8.10 21.19 7.31
CA GLN A 8 8.15 22.54 7.86
C GLN A 8 6.80 22.88 8.49
N LYS A 9 6.83 23.54 9.63
CA LYS A 9 5.62 23.89 10.39
C LYS A 9 4.64 24.68 9.51
N GLY A 10 3.42 24.19 9.39
CA GLY A 10 2.34 24.82 8.63
C GLY A 10 2.37 24.57 7.11
N SER A 11 3.31 23.74 6.59
CA SER A 11 3.39 23.44 5.15
C SER A 11 2.53 22.27 4.71
N VAL A 12 2.00 21.48 5.64
CA VAL A 12 1.14 20.33 5.27
C VAL A 12 -0.20 20.86 4.77
N ALA A 13 -0.54 20.48 3.54
CA ALA A 13 -1.77 20.88 2.87
C ALA A 13 -2.42 19.70 2.15
N VAL A 14 -3.73 19.67 2.12
CA VAL A 14 -4.51 18.73 1.30
C VAL A 14 -4.84 19.46 0.00
N SER A 15 -4.15 19.12 -1.08
CA SER A 15 -4.38 19.73 -2.40
C SER A 15 -5.59 19.13 -3.10
N GLU A 16 -5.94 17.90 -2.75
CA GLU A 16 -7.09 17.20 -3.29
C GLU A 16 -7.70 16.30 -2.23
N GLN A 17 -9.01 16.38 -2.04
CA GLN A 17 -9.71 15.63 -1.00
C GLN A 17 -10.86 14.82 -1.60
N CYS A 18 -10.78 13.49 -1.41
CA CYS A 18 -11.84 12.55 -1.79
C CYS A 18 -12.31 12.66 -3.25
N SER A 19 -11.40 13.01 -4.17
CA SER A 19 -11.71 13.07 -5.59
C SER A 19 -11.90 11.68 -6.18
N VAL A 20 -12.93 11.52 -7.01
CA VAL A 20 -13.27 10.22 -7.60
C VAL A 20 -12.68 10.10 -9.00
N TYR A 21 -11.82 9.11 -9.18
CA TYR A 21 -11.17 8.80 -10.46
C TYR A 21 -11.79 7.55 -11.07
N PRO A 22 -12.31 7.63 -12.30
CA PRO A 22 -12.81 6.45 -13.01
C PRO A 22 -11.64 5.66 -13.62
N PHE A 23 -11.54 4.39 -13.24
CA PHE A 23 -10.68 3.41 -13.89
C PHE A 23 -11.54 2.37 -14.61
N ALA A 24 -10.95 1.58 -15.50
CA ALA A 24 -11.68 0.62 -16.32
C ALA A 24 -12.51 -0.41 -15.52
N GLN A 25 -12.18 -0.68 -14.28
CA GLN A 25 -12.84 -1.70 -13.46
C GLN A 25 -13.43 -1.17 -12.14
N VAL A 26 -13.02 0.01 -11.70
CA VAL A 26 -13.40 0.58 -10.40
C VAL A 26 -13.40 2.10 -10.45
N HIS A 27 -14.20 2.71 -9.59
CA HIS A 27 -14.04 4.11 -9.22
C HIS A 27 -13.17 4.18 -7.97
N GLN A 28 -12.08 4.91 -8.02
CA GLN A 28 -11.15 5.04 -6.91
C GLN A 28 -11.27 6.44 -6.31
N MET A 29 -11.48 6.52 -5.01
CA MET A 29 -11.43 7.78 -4.28
C MET A 29 -10.01 8.05 -3.83
N ILE A 30 -9.47 9.22 -4.16
CA ILE A 30 -8.08 9.59 -3.91
C ILE A 30 -8.04 10.94 -3.19
N SER A 31 -7.14 11.07 -2.23
CA SER A 31 -6.78 12.35 -1.63
C SER A 31 -5.29 12.56 -1.75
N THR A 32 -4.88 13.78 -2.03
CA THR A 32 -3.47 14.17 -2.16
C THR A 32 -3.07 15.12 -1.05
N VAL A 33 -2.06 14.73 -0.29
CA VAL A 33 -1.49 15.54 0.79
C VAL A 33 -0.07 15.90 0.45
N ASN A 34 0.24 17.19 0.48
CA ASN A 34 1.56 17.73 0.17
C ASN A 34 2.17 18.38 1.42
N ALA A 35 3.49 18.40 1.49
CA ALA A 35 4.22 19.11 2.51
C ALA A 35 5.58 19.53 1.97
N GLN A 36 6.12 20.64 2.49
CA GLN A 36 7.50 21.01 2.28
C GLN A 36 8.35 20.31 3.34
N CYS A 37 9.29 19.47 2.92
CA CYS A 37 10.20 18.80 3.83
C CYS A 37 11.11 19.83 4.52
N ASP A 38 11.34 19.64 5.81
CA ASP A 38 12.34 20.43 6.52
C ASP A 38 13.74 19.96 6.11
N SER A 39 14.64 20.92 5.89
CA SER A 39 16.01 20.68 5.43
C SER A 39 16.87 19.87 6.39
N ALA A 40 16.42 19.69 7.64
CA ALA A 40 17.07 18.84 8.62
C ALA A 40 16.93 17.33 8.34
N PHE A 41 15.99 16.93 7.46
CA PHE A 41 15.68 15.54 7.16
C PHE A 41 16.23 15.10 5.81
N THR A 42 16.80 13.91 5.80
CA THR A 42 17.21 13.21 4.57
C THR A 42 16.03 12.44 3.97
N SER A 43 16.17 11.99 2.72
CA SER A 43 15.17 11.13 2.07
C SER A 43 14.87 9.84 2.86
N LEU A 44 15.89 9.28 3.54
CA LEU A 44 15.70 8.11 4.39
C LEU A 44 14.90 8.45 5.65
N ASP A 45 15.11 9.63 6.23
CA ASP A 45 14.32 10.09 7.39
C ASP A 45 12.86 10.28 7.00
N VAL A 46 12.57 10.78 5.79
CA VAL A 46 11.22 10.92 5.25
C VAL A 46 10.54 9.55 5.15
N ILE A 47 11.23 8.56 4.60
CA ILE A 47 10.68 7.19 4.50
C ILE A 47 10.43 6.62 5.91
N ASN A 48 11.38 6.71 6.81
CA ASN A 48 11.25 6.20 8.18
C ASN A 48 10.09 6.86 8.95
N ALA A 49 9.87 8.15 8.76
CA ALA A 49 8.76 8.88 9.41
C ALA A 49 7.38 8.50 8.85
N CYS A 50 7.31 8.24 7.55
CA CYS A 50 6.06 7.90 6.87
C CYS A 50 5.71 6.41 6.93
N PHE A 51 6.70 5.53 7.09
CA PHE A 51 6.50 4.08 7.14
C PHE A 51 6.26 3.56 8.56
N PRO A 52 5.37 2.56 8.75
CA PRO A 52 4.40 2.08 7.77
C PRO A 52 3.31 3.12 7.52
N MET A 53 2.80 3.15 6.26
CA MET A 53 1.86 4.18 5.82
C MET A 53 0.55 4.14 6.61
N GLY A 54 0.03 5.32 6.96
CA GLY A 54 -1.24 5.45 7.68
C GLY A 54 -2.42 4.81 6.97
N SER A 55 -2.42 4.82 5.62
CA SER A 55 -3.43 4.16 4.80
C SER A 55 -3.44 2.62 4.93
N MET A 56 -2.35 2.03 5.39
CA MET A 56 -2.20 0.59 5.58
C MET A 56 -2.24 0.16 7.03
N THR A 57 -2.28 1.11 7.95
CA THR A 57 -2.33 0.89 9.39
C THR A 57 -3.62 1.45 10.00
N GLY A 58 -3.67 2.73 10.23
CA GLY A 58 -4.83 3.42 10.80
C GLY A 58 -4.46 4.65 11.61
N ALA A 59 -5.45 5.23 12.26
CA ALA A 59 -5.29 6.39 13.12
C ALA A 59 -5.99 6.15 14.46
N PRO A 60 -5.30 6.29 15.60
CA PRO A 60 -3.87 6.58 15.76
C PRO A 60 -2.97 5.42 15.30
N LYS A 61 -1.89 5.72 14.58
CA LYS A 61 -1.01 4.71 13.93
C LYS A 61 -0.51 3.64 14.91
N GLN A 62 0.05 4.06 16.05
CA GLN A 62 0.61 3.12 17.03
C GLN A 62 -0.45 2.12 17.51
N ARG A 63 -1.63 2.61 17.88
CA ARG A 63 -2.72 1.74 18.36
C ARG A 63 -3.21 0.80 17.26
N ALA A 64 -3.32 1.29 16.04
CA ALA A 64 -3.69 0.45 14.89
C ALA A 64 -2.67 -0.68 14.66
N MET A 65 -1.38 -0.39 14.75
CA MET A 65 -0.32 -1.39 14.61
C MET A 65 -0.37 -2.46 15.73
N GLU A 66 -0.65 -2.06 16.97
CA GLU A 66 -0.85 -2.99 18.08
C GLU A 66 -2.02 -3.95 17.79
N LEU A 67 -3.15 -3.41 17.32
CA LEU A 67 -4.34 -4.20 16.97
C LEU A 67 -4.07 -5.14 15.78
N ILE A 68 -3.39 -4.68 14.76
CA ILE A 68 -2.96 -5.49 13.62
C ILE A 68 -2.12 -6.67 14.12
N ASN A 69 -1.13 -6.42 14.96
CA ASN A 69 -0.27 -7.47 15.52
C ASN A 69 -1.04 -8.45 16.42
N GLN A 70 -2.09 -7.98 17.08
CA GLN A 70 -2.91 -8.81 17.98
C GLN A 70 -3.90 -9.69 17.24
N TYR A 71 -4.52 -9.19 16.16
CA TYR A 71 -5.68 -9.81 15.53
C TYR A 71 -5.42 -10.44 14.16
N GLU A 72 -4.39 -10.00 13.44
CA GLU A 72 -4.08 -10.64 12.16
C GLU A 72 -3.40 -12.00 12.36
N HIS A 73 -3.87 -12.99 11.62
CA HIS A 73 -3.32 -14.35 11.66
C HIS A 73 -2.08 -14.45 10.75
N GLY A 74 -0.94 -14.04 11.26
CA GLY A 74 0.34 -14.14 10.57
C GLY A 74 0.96 -12.81 10.17
N GLN A 75 2.15 -12.89 9.62
CA GLN A 75 2.90 -11.71 9.19
C GLN A 75 2.49 -11.28 7.78
N ARG A 76 2.39 -9.98 7.57
CA ARG A 76 2.06 -9.41 6.26
C ARG A 76 3.15 -9.63 5.21
N GLY A 77 4.40 -9.82 5.63
CA GLY A 77 5.54 -9.94 4.73
C GLY A 77 5.72 -8.71 3.86
N LEU A 78 5.74 -8.89 2.55
CA LEU A 78 5.82 -7.78 1.60
C LEU A 78 4.53 -6.97 1.47
N TYR A 79 3.38 -7.55 1.80
CA TYR A 79 2.11 -6.85 1.76
C TYR A 79 2.10 -5.68 2.74
N SER A 80 1.58 -4.53 2.31
CA SER A 80 1.62 -3.29 3.10
C SER A 80 3.03 -2.68 3.26
N GLY A 81 4.03 -3.24 2.58
CA GLY A 81 5.35 -2.65 2.45
C GLY A 81 5.39 -1.55 1.39
N ALA A 82 6.58 -1.10 1.06
CA ALA A 82 6.83 -0.12 0.02
C ALA A 82 7.86 -0.64 -0.97
N VAL A 83 7.68 -0.35 -2.24
CA VAL A 83 8.64 -0.61 -3.30
C VAL A 83 8.81 0.65 -4.13
N GLY A 84 10.04 0.99 -4.47
CA GLY A 84 10.33 2.21 -5.21
C GLY A 84 11.78 2.33 -5.59
N TYR A 85 12.18 3.53 -5.95
CA TYR A 85 13.55 3.84 -6.40
C TYR A 85 13.99 5.22 -5.91
N PHE A 86 15.29 5.40 -5.87
CA PHE A 86 15.95 6.69 -5.75
C PHE A 86 16.59 7.05 -7.08
N ALA A 87 16.35 8.25 -7.56
CA ALA A 87 16.97 8.77 -8.76
C ALA A 87 18.34 9.42 -8.43
N PRO A 88 19.24 9.54 -9.41
CA PRO A 88 20.57 10.13 -9.17
C PRO A 88 20.54 11.60 -8.72
N ASN A 89 19.48 12.33 -9.01
CA ASN A 89 19.26 13.72 -8.56
C ASN A 89 18.75 13.83 -7.11
N GLY A 90 18.53 12.68 -6.42
CA GLY A 90 18.01 12.62 -5.05
C GLY A 90 16.50 12.51 -4.95
N ASP A 91 15.77 12.60 -6.06
CA ASP A 91 14.33 12.33 -6.07
C ASP A 91 14.06 10.85 -5.78
N PHE A 92 12.89 10.55 -5.25
CA PHE A 92 12.46 9.18 -5.01
C PHE A 92 10.95 9.02 -5.16
N ASP A 93 10.53 7.83 -5.54
CA ASP A 93 9.13 7.47 -5.64
C ASP A 93 8.92 6.05 -5.11
N PHE A 94 7.88 5.88 -4.28
CA PHE A 94 7.54 4.61 -3.65
C PHE A 94 6.05 4.33 -3.76
N SER A 95 5.73 3.13 -4.19
CA SER A 95 4.37 2.60 -4.17
C SER A 95 4.16 1.64 -3.02
N VAL A 96 2.95 1.62 -2.49
CA VAL A 96 2.53 0.63 -1.49
C VAL A 96 2.40 -0.74 -2.15
N VAL A 97 2.92 -1.79 -1.52
CA VAL A 97 2.80 -3.16 -2.01
C VAL A 97 1.40 -3.70 -1.70
N ILE A 98 0.47 -3.43 -2.61
CA ILE A 98 -0.90 -3.93 -2.63
C ILE A 98 -1.22 -4.45 -4.03
N ARG A 99 -2.31 -5.21 -4.17
CA ARG A 99 -2.74 -5.77 -5.47
C ARG A 99 -1.64 -6.57 -6.18
N SER A 100 -0.76 -7.17 -5.41
CA SER A 100 0.44 -7.86 -5.86
C SER A 100 0.35 -9.35 -5.62
N LEU A 101 1.07 -10.11 -6.44
CA LEU A 101 1.36 -11.52 -6.24
C LEU A 101 2.80 -11.67 -5.78
N VAL A 102 3.01 -12.48 -4.77
CA VAL A 102 4.36 -12.87 -4.30
C VAL A 102 4.55 -14.32 -4.66
N TYR A 103 5.60 -14.59 -5.43
CA TYR A 103 5.95 -15.95 -5.86
C TYR A 103 7.36 -16.30 -5.40
N ASP A 104 7.45 -17.36 -4.61
CA ASP A 104 8.72 -17.98 -4.26
C ASP A 104 8.97 -19.16 -5.19
N ALA A 105 9.97 -19.04 -6.05
CA ALA A 105 10.31 -20.06 -7.04
C ALA A 105 10.91 -21.32 -6.41
N ALA A 106 11.59 -21.20 -5.26
CA ALA A 106 12.23 -22.31 -4.58
C ALA A 106 11.20 -23.24 -3.95
N SER A 107 10.26 -22.68 -3.21
CA SER A 107 9.17 -23.45 -2.58
C SER A 107 7.95 -23.64 -3.50
N LYS A 108 7.93 -22.98 -4.67
CA LYS A 108 6.77 -22.92 -5.59
C LYS A 108 5.51 -22.37 -4.92
N TYR A 109 5.71 -21.50 -3.94
CA TYR A 109 4.63 -20.89 -3.19
C TYR A 109 4.19 -19.58 -3.82
N LEU A 110 2.89 -19.43 -4.05
CA LEU A 110 2.26 -18.22 -4.57
C LEU A 110 1.29 -17.67 -3.55
N SER A 111 1.42 -16.41 -3.20
CA SER A 111 0.53 -15.74 -2.26
C SER A 111 0.07 -14.37 -2.76
N THR A 112 -1.08 -13.96 -2.28
CA THR A 112 -1.58 -12.58 -2.39
C THR A 112 -2.33 -12.23 -1.12
N HIS A 113 -2.14 -11.01 -0.66
CA HIS A 113 -2.85 -10.47 0.50
C HIS A 113 -3.75 -9.32 0.07
N VAL A 114 -4.90 -9.25 0.69
CA VAL A 114 -5.86 -8.14 0.55
C VAL A 114 -6.37 -7.76 1.93
N GLY A 115 -6.80 -6.53 2.07
CA GLY A 115 -7.37 -6.03 3.31
C GLY A 115 -8.39 -4.94 3.05
N SER A 116 -9.19 -4.65 4.04
CA SER A 116 -10.15 -3.57 4.06
C SER A 116 -10.02 -2.75 5.34
N ALA A 117 -10.63 -1.57 5.36
CA ALA A 117 -10.54 -0.66 6.50
C ALA A 117 -11.67 -0.95 7.49
N LEU A 118 -11.33 -1.24 8.74
CA LEU A 118 -12.30 -1.41 9.80
C LEU A 118 -12.44 -0.12 10.60
N THR A 119 -13.54 0.56 10.42
CA THR A 119 -13.94 1.75 11.19
C THR A 119 -15.07 1.38 12.16
N ALA A 120 -15.41 2.29 13.08
CA ALA A 120 -16.51 2.07 14.02
C ALA A 120 -17.87 1.82 13.33
N ALA A 121 -18.04 2.32 12.11
CA ALA A 121 -19.26 2.14 11.31
C ALA A 121 -19.16 1.03 10.25
N ALA A 122 -18.05 0.29 10.22
CA ALA A 122 -17.83 -0.76 9.24
C ALA A 122 -18.73 -1.97 9.51
N ASP A 123 -19.30 -2.51 8.44
CA ASP A 123 -20.01 -3.79 8.45
C ASP A 123 -19.02 -4.91 8.08
N PRO A 124 -18.72 -5.86 8.99
CA PRO A 124 -17.73 -6.89 8.73
C PRO A 124 -17.99 -7.72 7.46
N SER A 125 -19.26 -7.98 7.14
CA SER A 125 -19.62 -8.75 5.95
C SER A 125 -19.31 -7.98 4.66
N LYS A 126 -19.63 -6.68 4.64
CA LYS A 126 -19.32 -5.81 3.49
C LYS A 126 -17.82 -5.64 3.30
N GLU A 127 -17.06 -5.50 4.39
CA GLU A 127 -15.59 -5.39 4.32
C GLU A 127 -14.96 -6.69 3.81
N TYR A 128 -15.51 -7.84 4.20
CA TYR A 128 -15.09 -9.12 3.64
C TYR A 128 -15.39 -9.24 2.14
N ASP A 129 -16.58 -8.84 1.72
CA ASP A 129 -16.96 -8.80 0.30
C ASP A 129 -16.06 -7.89 -0.51
N GLU A 130 -15.65 -6.74 0.05
CA GLU A 130 -14.67 -5.84 -0.55
C GLU A 130 -13.30 -6.54 -0.72
N CYS A 131 -12.85 -7.30 0.27
CA CYS A 131 -11.63 -8.11 0.15
C CYS A 131 -11.74 -9.13 -0.99
N GLN A 132 -12.89 -9.82 -1.14
CA GLN A 132 -13.13 -10.74 -2.24
C GLN A 132 -13.13 -10.03 -3.60
N LEU A 133 -13.71 -8.82 -3.68
CA LEU A 133 -13.68 -8.02 -4.89
C LEU A 133 -12.25 -7.60 -5.26
N LYS A 134 -11.44 -7.19 -4.29
CA LYS A 134 -10.03 -6.79 -4.50
C LYS A 134 -9.17 -7.93 -5.06
N VAL A 135 -9.43 -9.17 -4.68
CA VAL A 135 -8.67 -10.33 -5.18
C VAL A 135 -9.20 -10.89 -6.50
N LYS A 136 -10.40 -10.50 -6.91
CA LYS A 136 -11.08 -11.04 -8.11
C LYS A 136 -10.28 -10.88 -9.40
N ALA A 137 -9.64 -9.72 -9.60
CA ALA A 137 -8.83 -9.47 -10.79
C ALA A 137 -7.61 -10.41 -10.84
N ILE A 138 -6.95 -10.61 -9.71
CA ILE A 138 -5.80 -11.52 -9.57
C ILE A 138 -6.23 -12.96 -9.86
N LYS A 139 -7.32 -13.42 -9.25
CA LYS A 139 -7.87 -14.77 -9.50
C LYS A 139 -8.20 -14.98 -10.98
N ARG A 140 -8.74 -13.96 -11.67
CA ARG A 140 -9.04 -14.03 -13.11
C ARG A 140 -7.77 -14.22 -13.95
N VAL A 141 -6.71 -13.47 -13.65
CA VAL A 141 -5.42 -13.61 -14.35
C VAL A 141 -4.85 -15.01 -14.16
N LEU A 142 -4.85 -15.53 -12.95
CA LEU A 142 -4.35 -16.88 -12.64
C LEU A 142 -5.19 -18.00 -13.28
N ALA A 143 -6.50 -17.80 -13.39
CA ALA A 143 -7.39 -18.78 -14.04
C ALA A 143 -7.24 -18.81 -15.56
N ASN A 144 -6.78 -17.73 -16.17
CA ASN A 144 -6.65 -17.57 -17.61
C ASN A 144 -5.27 -18.03 -18.10
N LYS A 145 -5.07 -19.34 -18.23
CA LYS A 145 -3.79 -19.97 -18.66
C LYS A 145 -3.22 -19.45 -19.99
N LYS A 146 -4.01 -18.76 -20.82
CA LYS A 146 -3.56 -18.22 -22.11
C LYS A 146 -2.85 -16.88 -22.03
N THR A 147 -2.89 -16.21 -20.90
CA THR A 147 -2.43 -14.82 -20.77
C THR A 147 -1.08 -14.69 -20.01
N ILE A 148 -0.51 -15.78 -19.53
CA ILE A 148 0.81 -15.75 -18.90
C ILE A 148 1.84 -16.00 -20.01
N PRO A 149 2.60 -14.97 -20.45
CA PRO A 149 3.75 -15.20 -21.30
C PRO A 149 4.71 -16.13 -20.57
N ASN A 150 5.33 -17.07 -21.29
CA ASN A 150 6.45 -17.84 -20.74
C ASN A 150 7.52 -16.85 -20.28
N ILE A 151 7.57 -16.58 -19.00
CA ILE A 151 8.66 -15.82 -18.40
C ILE A 151 9.84 -16.79 -18.32
N HIS A 152 10.54 -16.94 -19.43
CA HIS A 152 11.86 -17.51 -19.43
C HIS A 152 12.77 -16.52 -18.66
N GLY A 153 13.11 -16.89 -17.44
CA GLY A 153 14.03 -16.10 -16.64
C GLY A 153 15.34 -15.91 -17.42
N THR A 154 15.63 -14.67 -17.77
CA THR A 154 16.97 -14.29 -18.20
C THR A 154 17.88 -14.53 -17.00
N LYS A 155 18.78 -15.51 -17.10
CA LYS A 155 19.87 -15.67 -16.14
C LYS A 155 20.72 -14.41 -16.19
N VAL A 156 20.80 -13.68 -15.10
CA VAL A 156 21.85 -12.70 -14.84
C VAL A 156 22.97 -13.41 -14.12
#